data_7b1465bcbc026997444db65df85f7618
#
_entry.id   7b1465bcbc026997444db65df85f7618
#
_cell.length_a   1.000
_cell.length_b   1.000
_cell.length_c   1.000
_cell.angle_alpha   90.00
_cell.angle_beta   90.00
_cell.angle_gamma   90.00
#
_symmetry.space_group_name_H-M   'P 1'
#
loop_
_entity.id
_entity.type
_entity.pdbx_description
1 polymer ?
#
loop_
_entity_poly.entity_id
_entity_poly.type
_entity_poly.pdbx_seq_one_letter_code
_entity_poly.pdbx_strand_id
1 'polypeptide(L)'
;MTTENKGFSRRKLLKAGAIGVPAAGVLAFGSTLVTATSANAISADGWWGSETSSGFQRFMNAALGANLVGDGVISSQPSSVAPRCPGIVGGWEWVESNQAKGSPAIAWMEKWLGLTEAWDTSGKFRETEINLLQHHYGFSYGDGRLDGPSQTIMALQNEINQYV
;
A
#
# COMPACT_ATOMS: atom_id res chain seq x y z
N MET A 1 2.92 -27.65 -22.78
CA MET A 1 2.28 -27.16 -21.54
C MET A 1 2.51 -25.67 -21.44
N THR A 2 1.57 -24.88 -21.87
CA THR A 2 1.60 -23.43 -21.77
C THR A 2 1.03 -23.04 -20.43
N THR A 3 1.88 -22.62 -19.52
CA THR A 3 1.46 -21.97 -18.26
C THR A 3 0.94 -20.57 -18.58
N GLU A 4 -0.38 -20.43 -18.57
CA GLU A 4 -1.03 -19.13 -18.63
C GLU A 4 -0.61 -18.30 -17.41
N ASN A 5 0.15 -17.29 -17.69
CA ASN A 5 0.46 -16.22 -16.74
C ASN A 5 -0.84 -15.45 -16.50
N LYS A 6 -1.60 -15.82 -15.46
CA LYS A 6 -2.78 -15.08 -15.02
C LYS A 6 -2.33 -13.80 -14.34
N GLY A 7 -1.95 -12.82 -15.14
CA GLY A 7 -1.82 -11.45 -14.67
C GLY A 7 -3.15 -11.01 -14.06
N PHE A 8 -3.12 -10.61 -12.79
CA PHE A 8 -4.28 -10.07 -12.11
C PHE A 8 -4.69 -8.76 -12.81
N SER A 9 -5.70 -8.84 -13.66
CA SER A 9 -6.23 -7.69 -14.35
C SER A 9 -6.89 -6.76 -13.34
N ARG A 10 -6.49 -5.49 -13.36
CA ARG A 10 -7.09 -4.39 -12.56
C ARG A 10 -8.62 -4.36 -12.61
N ARG A 11 -9.22 -4.88 -13.70
CA ARG A 11 -10.69 -5.00 -13.87
C ARG A 11 -11.33 -6.10 -13.02
N LYS A 12 -10.59 -7.10 -12.57
CA LYS A 12 -11.14 -8.17 -11.71
C LYS A 12 -11.18 -7.77 -10.24
N LEU A 13 -10.24 -6.93 -9.79
CA LEU A 13 -10.28 -6.39 -8.43
C LEU A 13 -11.51 -5.50 -8.21
N LEU A 14 -11.91 -4.71 -9.21
CA LEU A 14 -13.09 -3.85 -9.12
C LEU A 14 -14.43 -4.61 -9.11
N LYS A 15 -14.44 -5.89 -9.51
CA LYS A 15 -15.67 -6.70 -9.52
C LYS A 15 -15.91 -7.50 -8.24
N ALA A 16 -14.91 -7.68 -7.39
CA ALA A 16 -15.07 -8.40 -6.14
C ALA A 16 -15.71 -7.57 -5.01
N GLY A 17 -15.76 -6.25 -5.17
CA GLY A 17 -16.37 -5.34 -4.19
C GLY A 17 -17.88 -5.10 -4.34
N ALA A 18 -18.55 -5.81 -5.25
CA ALA A 18 -19.96 -5.58 -5.53
C ALA A 18 -20.85 -6.75 -5.03
N ILE A 19 -20.74 -7.09 -3.76
CA ILE A 19 -21.72 -7.99 -3.14
C ILE A 19 -22.33 -7.27 -1.93
N GLY A 20 -23.54 -6.77 -2.14
CA GLY A 20 -24.48 -6.51 -1.09
C GLY A 20 -24.62 -5.05 -0.62
N VAL A 21 -24.96 -4.14 -1.53
CA VAL A 21 -25.67 -2.92 -1.10
C VAL A 21 -27.04 -2.92 -1.80
N PRO A 22 -28.14 -2.96 -1.07
CA PRO A 22 -29.45 -2.75 -1.68
C PRO A 22 -29.49 -1.32 -2.23
N ALA A 23 -29.74 -1.20 -3.52
CA ALA A 23 -29.99 0.06 -4.16
C ALA A 23 -31.29 0.67 -3.62
N ALA A 24 -31.17 1.58 -2.68
CA ALA A 24 -32.23 2.55 -2.40
C ALA A 24 -31.76 3.86 -3.04
N GLY A 25 -32.41 4.21 -4.14
CA GLY A 25 -32.15 5.43 -4.85
C GLY A 25 -32.45 6.63 -3.96
N VAL A 26 -31.49 7.54 -3.86
CA VAL A 26 -31.76 8.93 -3.51
C VAL A 26 -30.85 9.81 -4.34
N LEU A 27 -31.47 10.52 -5.24
CA LEU A 27 -30.91 11.72 -5.82
C LEU A 27 -30.80 12.76 -4.72
N ALA A 28 -29.60 13.05 -4.27
CA ALA A 28 -29.39 14.19 -3.40
C ALA A 28 -28.08 14.89 -3.79
N PHE A 29 -28.24 16.08 -4.28
CA PHE A 29 -27.19 17.06 -4.44
C PHE A 29 -26.51 17.30 -3.08
N GLY A 30 -25.19 17.12 -3.01
CA GLY A 30 -24.40 17.57 -1.88
C GLY A 30 -24.32 16.64 -0.67
N SER A 31 -24.55 15.35 -0.81
CA SER A 31 -24.24 14.41 0.25
C SER A 31 -22.79 13.95 0.15
N THR A 32 -21.98 14.38 1.11
CA THR A 32 -20.84 13.62 1.54
C THR A 32 -21.30 12.18 1.74
N LEU A 33 -20.81 11.26 0.90
CA LEU A 33 -20.95 9.85 1.16
C LEU A 33 -20.29 9.58 2.51
N VAL A 34 -21.08 9.53 3.55
CA VAL A 34 -20.66 8.91 4.79
C VAL A 34 -20.66 7.42 4.51
N THR A 35 -19.60 6.95 3.85
CA THR A 35 -19.29 5.53 3.87
C THR A 35 -19.10 5.19 5.34
N ALA A 36 -19.87 4.24 5.85
CA ALA A 36 -19.62 3.68 7.16
C ALA A 36 -18.15 3.24 7.13
N THR A 37 -17.28 4.01 7.78
CA THR A 37 -15.88 3.66 7.91
C THR A 37 -15.86 2.33 8.68
N SER A 38 -15.25 1.30 8.11
CA SER A 38 -15.04 0.06 8.84
C SER A 38 -14.27 0.40 10.13
N ALA A 39 -14.46 -0.41 11.18
CA ALA A 39 -13.74 -0.21 12.44
C ALA A 39 -12.21 -0.24 12.28
N ASN A 40 -11.72 -0.68 11.11
CA ASN A 40 -10.32 -0.80 10.77
C ASN A 40 -9.86 0.23 9.72
N ALA A 41 -10.74 1.16 9.32
CA ALA A 41 -10.37 2.21 8.37
C ALA A 41 -9.29 3.11 8.98
N ILE A 42 -8.33 3.50 8.13
CA ILE A 42 -7.23 4.38 8.50
C ILE A 42 -7.43 5.78 7.92
N SER A 43 -6.76 6.77 8.50
CA SER A 43 -6.76 8.13 7.99
C SER A 43 -6.11 8.19 6.60
N ALA A 44 -6.77 8.81 5.62
CA ALA A 44 -6.20 9.04 4.30
C ALA A 44 -5.69 10.48 4.22
N ASP A 45 -4.64 10.77 4.97
CA ASP A 45 -4.10 12.11 5.20
C ASP A 45 -2.77 12.37 4.47
N GLY A 46 -2.23 11.35 3.81
CA GLY A 46 -0.94 11.44 3.12
C GLY A 46 0.29 11.34 4.02
N TRP A 47 0.11 10.97 5.29
CA TRP A 47 1.19 10.71 6.23
C TRP A 47 1.21 9.23 6.62
N TRP A 48 2.37 8.60 6.50
CA TRP A 48 2.54 7.21 6.87
C TRP A 48 3.00 7.09 8.31
N GLY A 49 2.09 6.75 9.19
CA GLY A 49 2.36 6.40 10.59
C GLY A 49 2.15 4.91 10.86
N SER A 50 2.18 4.50 12.12
CA SER A 50 1.94 3.12 12.53
C SER A 50 0.55 2.61 12.15
N GLU A 51 -0.45 3.49 12.12
CA GLU A 51 -1.80 3.19 11.66
C GLU A 51 -1.78 2.73 10.18
N THR A 52 -1.07 3.48 9.32
CA THR A 52 -0.92 3.12 7.90
C THR A 52 -0.14 1.82 7.75
N SER A 53 0.93 1.60 8.54
CA SER A 53 1.68 0.33 8.52
C SER A 53 0.79 -0.86 8.88
N SER A 54 0.01 -0.75 9.95
CA SER A 54 -0.92 -1.80 10.36
C SER A 54 -2.02 -2.04 9.32
N GLY A 55 -2.59 -0.96 8.78
CA GLY A 55 -3.56 -1.02 7.68
C GLY A 55 -2.99 -1.71 6.44
N PHE A 56 -1.77 -1.37 6.07
CA PHE A 56 -1.07 -1.97 4.94
C PHE A 56 -0.81 -3.47 5.14
N GLN A 57 -0.40 -3.89 6.33
CA GLN A 57 -0.22 -5.31 6.65
C GLN A 57 -1.54 -6.07 6.52
N ARG A 58 -2.65 -5.52 7.01
CA ARG A 58 -4.00 -6.11 6.84
C ARG A 58 -4.41 -6.16 5.37
N PHE A 59 -4.12 -5.10 4.62
CA PHE A 59 -4.38 -5.03 3.18
C PHE A 59 -3.65 -6.14 2.40
N MET A 60 -2.36 -6.35 2.67
CA MET A 60 -1.60 -7.45 2.05
C MET A 60 -2.18 -8.83 2.41
N ASN A 61 -2.64 -9.00 3.64
CA ASN A 61 -3.32 -10.22 4.05
C ASN A 61 -4.63 -10.45 3.28
N ALA A 62 -5.45 -9.41 3.16
CA ALA A 62 -6.74 -9.49 2.48
C ALA A 62 -6.59 -9.66 0.96
N ALA A 63 -5.66 -8.94 0.35
CA ALA A 63 -5.49 -8.93 -1.10
C ALA A 63 -4.70 -10.13 -1.63
N LEU A 64 -3.71 -10.61 -0.88
CA LEU A 64 -2.73 -11.60 -1.35
C LEU A 64 -2.57 -12.81 -0.43
N GLY A 65 -3.25 -12.85 0.72
CA GLY A 65 -3.09 -13.93 1.67
C GLY A 65 -1.71 -13.97 2.34
N ALA A 66 -1.12 -12.81 2.60
CA ALA A 66 0.27 -12.69 3.05
C ALA A 66 0.53 -13.25 4.45
N ASN A 67 -0.49 -13.32 5.30
CA ASN A 67 -0.40 -13.79 6.68
C ASN A 67 0.60 -12.99 7.54
N LEU A 68 0.61 -11.66 7.36
CA LEU A 68 1.43 -10.73 8.14
C LEU A 68 0.80 -10.44 9.51
N VAL A 69 1.65 -10.20 10.49
CA VAL A 69 1.20 -9.64 11.78
C VAL A 69 0.92 -8.15 11.58
N GLY A 70 -0.25 -7.69 11.98
CA GLY A 70 -0.68 -6.29 11.87
C GLY A 70 -0.17 -5.44 13.03
N ASP A 71 1.13 -5.48 13.29
CA ASP A 71 1.78 -4.82 14.43
C ASP A 71 2.05 -3.32 14.23
N GLY A 72 1.81 -2.82 13.01
CA GLY A 72 2.03 -1.41 12.66
C GLY A 72 3.50 -1.03 12.48
N VAL A 73 4.40 -2.02 12.30
CA VAL A 73 5.83 -1.79 12.12
C VAL A 73 6.31 -2.39 10.79
N ILE A 74 6.90 -1.55 9.96
CA ILE A 74 7.69 -1.98 8.81
C ILE A 74 9.15 -2.07 9.25
N SER A 75 9.60 -3.28 9.51
CA SER A 75 10.88 -3.53 10.17
C SER A 75 12.09 -3.42 9.24
N SER A 76 13.25 -3.14 9.83
CA SER A 76 14.58 -3.33 9.23
C SER A 76 14.76 -2.71 7.83
N GLN A 77 14.43 -1.43 7.70
CA GLN A 77 14.54 -0.68 6.45
C GLN A 77 15.81 0.17 6.37
N PRO A 78 16.43 0.33 5.19
CA PRO A 78 17.67 1.06 5.06
C PRO A 78 17.49 2.55 5.34
N SER A 79 18.22 3.08 6.31
CA SER A 79 18.14 4.48 6.74
C SER A 79 18.55 5.48 5.64
N SER A 80 19.30 5.03 4.63
CA SER A 80 19.67 5.87 3.49
C SER A 80 18.49 6.34 2.65
N VAL A 81 17.35 5.68 2.76
CA VAL A 81 16.11 6.05 2.03
C VAL A 81 15.23 7.01 2.84
N ALA A 82 15.37 7.05 4.16
CA ALA A 82 14.56 7.91 5.02
C ALA A 82 14.51 9.39 4.57
N PRO A 83 15.61 10.02 4.10
CA PRO A 83 15.56 11.40 3.61
C PRO A 83 14.69 11.60 2.35
N ARG A 84 14.38 10.53 1.62
CA ARG A 84 13.45 10.55 0.49
C ARG A 84 11.99 10.41 0.89
N CYS A 85 11.74 10.08 2.15
CA CYS A 85 10.44 9.73 2.67
C CYS A 85 10.00 10.62 3.85
N PRO A 86 10.00 11.96 3.73
CA PRO A 86 9.56 12.83 4.82
C PRO A 86 8.08 12.61 5.19
N GLY A 87 7.28 12.04 4.27
CA GLY A 87 5.90 11.66 4.53
C GLY A 87 5.73 10.44 5.43
N ILE A 88 6.81 9.70 5.69
CA ILE A 88 6.82 8.59 6.65
C ILE A 88 7.22 9.15 8.01
N VAL A 89 6.24 9.27 8.90
CA VAL A 89 6.39 9.91 10.21
C VAL A 89 6.42 8.91 11.37
N GLY A 90 6.15 7.63 11.10
CA GLY A 90 6.17 6.58 12.11
C GLY A 90 5.84 5.20 11.52
N GLY A 91 5.87 4.16 12.36
CA GLY A 91 5.56 2.80 11.93
C GLY A 91 6.64 2.17 11.04
N TRP A 92 7.85 2.71 11.02
CA TRP A 92 8.99 2.18 10.29
C TRP A 92 10.22 2.10 11.18
N GLU A 93 10.96 1.02 11.04
CA GLU A 93 12.25 0.83 11.69
C GLU A 93 13.36 1.10 10.68
N TRP A 94 14.03 2.24 10.85
CA TRP A 94 15.18 2.61 10.03
C TRP A 94 16.47 2.12 10.70
N VAL A 95 17.22 1.32 9.98
CA VAL A 95 18.52 0.79 10.45
C VAL A 95 19.62 1.15 9.48
N GLU A 96 20.88 1.05 9.91
CA GLU A 96 22.02 1.24 9.02
C GLU A 96 21.86 0.42 7.75
N SER A 97 22.10 1.02 6.58
CA SER A 97 21.74 0.42 5.29
C SER A 97 22.43 -0.93 5.04
N ASN A 98 23.64 -1.11 5.56
CA ASN A 98 24.37 -2.38 5.51
C ASN A 98 23.84 -3.45 6.49
N GLN A 99 23.00 -3.07 7.43
CA GLN A 99 22.37 -3.95 8.42
C GLN A 99 20.90 -4.21 8.11
N ALA A 100 20.32 -3.48 7.16
CA ALA A 100 18.94 -3.63 6.77
C ALA A 100 18.68 -5.03 6.18
N LYS A 101 17.76 -5.76 6.78
CA LYS A 101 17.36 -7.11 6.34
C LYS A 101 16.13 -7.09 5.44
N GLY A 102 15.37 -6.00 5.46
CA GLY A 102 14.07 -5.91 4.84
C GLY A 102 12.94 -6.42 5.73
N SER A 103 11.71 -6.23 5.30
CA SER A 103 10.52 -6.71 6.02
C SER A 103 9.64 -7.59 5.14
N PRO A 104 8.90 -8.54 5.72
CA PRO A 104 7.92 -9.32 4.98
C PRO A 104 6.84 -8.43 4.32
N ALA A 105 6.44 -7.35 4.98
CA ALA A 105 5.44 -6.44 4.45
C ALA A 105 5.89 -5.78 3.13
N ILE A 106 7.14 -5.32 3.06
CA ILE A 106 7.68 -4.76 1.82
C ILE A 106 7.91 -5.84 0.75
N ALA A 107 8.34 -7.04 1.12
CA ALA A 107 8.44 -8.15 0.18
C ALA A 107 7.09 -8.48 -0.48
N TRP A 108 5.98 -8.37 0.26
CA TRP A 108 4.65 -8.53 -0.29
C TRP A 108 4.21 -7.31 -1.13
N MET A 109 4.62 -6.09 -0.74
CA MET A 109 4.45 -4.90 -1.57
C MET A 109 5.12 -5.07 -2.94
N GLU A 110 6.35 -5.54 -2.96
CA GLU A 110 7.11 -5.79 -4.19
C GLU A 110 6.36 -6.75 -5.11
N LYS A 111 5.85 -7.86 -4.57
CA LYS A 111 5.01 -8.83 -5.32
C LYS A 111 3.71 -8.19 -5.82
N TRP A 112 3.05 -7.41 -4.97
CA TRP A 112 1.82 -6.71 -5.32
C TRP A 112 2.05 -5.70 -6.45
N LEU A 113 3.17 -5.01 -6.45
CA LEU A 113 3.59 -4.08 -7.50
C LEU A 113 4.09 -4.78 -8.77
N GLY A 114 4.13 -6.12 -8.79
CA GLY A 114 4.49 -6.92 -9.95
C GLY A 114 5.97 -7.25 -10.07
N LEU A 115 6.77 -7.00 -9.04
CA LEU A 115 8.14 -7.47 -9.01
C LEU A 115 8.16 -9.01 -8.85
N THR A 116 8.95 -9.67 -9.68
CA THR A 116 9.17 -11.11 -9.62
C THR A 116 10.49 -11.41 -8.94
N GLU A 117 10.72 -12.69 -8.59
CA GLU A 117 11.98 -13.13 -7.98
C GLU A 117 13.22 -12.87 -8.86
N ALA A 118 13.05 -12.58 -10.15
CA ALA A 118 14.14 -12.14 -11.02
C ALA A 118 14.65 -10.73 -10.67
N TRP A 119 13.89 -9.96 -9.89
CA TRP A 119 14.24 -8.68 -9.35
C TRP A 119 14.51 -8.84 -7.85
N ASP A 120 15.31 -7.96 -7.29
CA ASP A 120 15.60 -8.00 -5.86
C ASP A 120 14.35 -7.74 -5.02
N THR A 121 13.65 -8.81 -4.66
CA THR A 121 12.49 -8.82 -3.76
C THR A 121 12.94 -9.03 -2.32
N SER A 122 13.92 -8.27 -1.90
CA SER A 122 14.54 -8.43 -0.57
C SER A 122 13.68 -7.88 0.57
N GLY A 123 12.55 -7.27 0.27
CA GLY A 123 11.73 -6.60 1.28
C GLY A 123 12.34 -5.29 1.79
N LYS A 124 13.30 -4.73 1.07
CA LYS A 124 13.92 -3.45 1.37
C LYS A 124 13.28 -2.36 0.54
N PHE A 125 12.75 -1.36 1.21
CA PHE A 125 12.17 -0.20 0.55
C PHE A 125 13.29 0.72 0.06
N ARG A 126 13.24 1.05 -1.22
CA ARG A 126 14.24 1.86 -1.93
C ARG A 126 13.55 2.81 -2.89
N GLU A 127 14.30 3.60 -3.59
CA GLU A 127 13.79 4.49 -4.65
C GLU A 127 12.98 3.73 -5.70
N THR A 128 13.38 2.50 -6.01
CA THR A 128 12.66 1.63 -6.96
C THR A 128 11.22 1.37 -6.48
N GLU A 129 11.05 0.99 -5.23
CA GLU A 129 9.74 0.71 -4.65
C GLU A 129 8.88 1.97 -4.56
N ILE A 130 9.48 3.13 -4.26
CA ILE A 130 8.78 4.41 -4.31
C ILE A 130 8.27 4.70 -5.72
N ASN A 131 9.13 4.60 -6.74
CA ASN A 131 8.75 4.84 -8.13
C ASN A 131 7.66 3.87 -8.60
N LEU A 132 7.76 2.59 -8.26
CA LEU A 132 6.75 1.60 -8.60
C LEU A 132 5.40 1.92 -7.96
N LEU A 133 5.41 2.34 -6.69
CA LEU A 133 4.20 2.74 -5.98
C LEU A 133 3.58 3.99 -6.63
N GLN A 134 4.38 4.98 -6.99
CA GLN A 134 3.95 6.17 -7.71
C GLN A 134 3.33 5.80 -9.07
N HIS A 135 3.98 4.95 -9.85
CA HIS A 135 3.44 4.47 -11.12
C HIS A 135 2.16 3.66 -10.95
N HIS A 136 2.05 2.86 -9.91
CA HIS A 136 0.86 2.08 -9.60
C HIS A 136 -0.38 2.99 -9.47
N TYR A 137 -0.22 4.16 -8.88
CA TYR A 137 -1.28 5.16 -8.71
C TYR A 137 -1.40 6.14 -9.89
N GLY A 138 -0.66 5.93 -10.97
CA GLY A 138 -0.80 6.71 -12.20
C GLY A 138 -0.04 8.03 -12.21
N PHE A 139 0.89 8.24 -11.29
CA PHE A 139 1.79 9.37 -11.34
C PHE A 139 2.84 9.13 -12.42
N SER A 140 2.77 9.90 -13.52
CA SER A 140 3.58 9.68 -14.74
C SER A 140 5.07 9.87 -14.51
N TYR A 141 5.46 10.66 -13.54
CA TYR A 141 6.83 10.91 -13.15
C TYR A 141 7.01 10.52 -11.69
N GLY A 142 7.60 9.35 -11.47
CA GLY A 142 8.11 8.99 -10.16
C GLY A 142 9.33 9.86 -9.86
N ASP A 143 9.25 10.67 -8.85
CA ASP A 143 10.38 11.47 -8.37
C ASP A 143 11.22 10.72 -7.33
N GLY A 144 10.81 9.49 -7.00
CA GLY A 144 11.47 8.66 -6.00
C GLY A 144 11.40 9.23 -4.59
N ARG A 145 10.36 10.03 -4.29
CA ARG A 145 10.17 10.67 -3.00
C ARG A 145 8.74 10.51 -2.49
N LEU A 146 8.61 10.48 -1.18
CA LEU A 146 7.33 10.52 -0.48
C LEU A 146 7.31 11.73 0.46
N ASP A 147 7.17 12.91 -0.12
CA ASP A 147 7.07 14.16 0.64
C ASP A 147 5.66 14.28 1.24
N GLY A 148 5.57 14.68 2.48
CA GLY A 148 4.29 14.75 3.19
C GLY A 148 3.63 16.14 3.14
N PRO A 149 2.31 16.21 3.06
CA PRO A 149 1.39 15.10 2.81
C PRO A 149 1.53 14.55 1.39
N SER A 150 1.78 13.25 1.27
CA SER A 150 2.07 12.60 0.00
C SER A 150 0.79 12.12 -0.68
N GLN A 151 0.58 12.51 -1.94
CA GLN A 151 -0.53 12.00 -2.74
C GLN A 151 -0.42 10.47 -2.98
N THR A 152 0.80 9.95 -3.08
CA THR A 152 1.05 8.52 -3.22
C THR A 152 0.64 7.77 -1.97
N ILE A 153 1.01 8.28 -0.77
CA ILE A 153 0.59 7.69 0.50
C ILE A 153 -0.93 7.79 0.65
N MET A 154 -1.53 8.93 0.33
CA MET A 154 -2.98 9.11 0.40
C MET A 154 -3.73 8.14 -0.52
N ALA A 155 -3.23 7.92 -1.73
CA ALA A 155 -3.80 6.94 -2.67
C ALA A 155 -3.72 5.52 -2.12
N LEU A 156 -2.59 5.13 -1.52
CA LEU A 156 -2.44 3.86 -0.83
C LEU A 156 -3.39 3.72 0.36
N GLN A 157 -3.52 4.75 1.19
CA GLN A 157 -4.44 4.76 2.33
C GLN A 157 -5.90 4.58 1.88
N ASN A 158 -6.29 5.23 0.80
CA ASN A 158 -7.62 5.05 0.21
C ASN A 158 -7.83 3.63 -0.33
N GLU A 159 -6.81 3.02 -0.94
CA GLU A 159 -6.88 1.62 -1.39
C GLU A 159 -6.97 0.66 -0.19
N ILE A 160 -6.15 0.84 0.83
CA ILE A 160 -6.22 0.07 2.08
C ILE A 160 -7.66 0.07 2.62
N ASN A 161 -8.29 1.22 2.69
CA ASN A 161 -9.65 1.38 3.22
C ASN A 161 -10.74 0.66 2.41
N GLN A 162 -10.43 0.15 1.21
CA GLN A 162 -11.34 -0.68 0.43
C GLN A 162 -11.31 -2.16 0.86
N TYR A 163 -10.29 -2.57 1.63
CA TYR A 163 -10.04 -3.97 2.00
C TYR A 163 -10.14 -4.25 3.51
N VAL A 164 -10.20 -3.21 4.34
CA VAL A 164 -10.16 -3.33 5.81
C VAL A 164 -11.42 -2.83 6.49
#